data_0b254bc7be477e5f33a42212451b10db
#
_entry.id   0b254bc7be477e5f33a42212451b10db
#
_cell.length_a   1.000
_cell.length_b   1.000
_cell.length_c   1.000
_cell.angle_alpha   90.00
_cell.angle_beta   90.00
_cell.angle_gamma   90.00
#
_symmetry.space_group_name_H-M   'P 1'
#
loop_
_entity.id
_entity.type
_entity.pdbx_description
1 polymer ?
#
loop_
_entity_poly.entity_id
_entity_poly.type
_entity_poly.pdbx_seq_one_letter_code
_entity_poly.pdbx_strand_id
1 'polypeptide(L)'
;MSETAGVTIRMRIVPLTLAEANEFVRRVHRHHKPTVGGKFALGCADADGEVRGVAIVGRPVSRMLDNGWTVEVNRVATDGAPNACSMLYGAAWRAARAMGYRRAVTYTLPQEGGISLRAAGWRLIGEAGGGQWGNTKRPRVTAHPEMKLKWEMTTDDDEVTP
;
A
#
# COMPACT_ATOMS: atom_id res chain seq x y z
N MET A 1 -34.81 8.62 12.50
CA MET A 1 -33.61 8.79 13.30
C MET A 1 -32.39 8.62 12.43
N SER A 2 -31.74 9.70 12.21
CA SER A 2 -30.57 9.73 11.37
C SER A 2 -29.33 9.42 12.19
N GLU A 3 -29.24 8.21 12.65
CA GLU A 3 -28.12 7.79 13.49
C GLU A 3 -26.93 7.31 12.71
N THR A 4 -26.89 7.62 11.41
CA THR A 4 -25.77 7.22 10.59
C THR A 4 -24.52 8.06 10.78
N ALA A 5 -24.66 9.25 11.39
CA ALA A 5 -23.52 10.09 11.72
C ALA A 5 -22.85 9.56 12.97
N GLY A 6 -21.91 8.69 12.86
CA GLY A 6 -21.19 8.11 14.00
C GLY A 6 -21.13 6.61 13.99
N VAL A 7 -21.67 5.98 12.95
CA VAL A 7 -21.47 4.54 12.79
C VAL A 7 -20.04 4.29 12.40
N THR A 8 -19.23 3.92 13.38
CA THR A 8 -17.87 3.47 13.13
C THR A 8 -17.94 2.02 12.71
N ILE A 9 -17.53 1.72 11.49
CA ILE A 9 -17.40 0.34 11.05
C ILE A 9 -16.20 -0.25 11.78
N ARG A 10 -16.45 -1.22 12.64
CA ARG A 10 -15.38 -1.95 13.30
C ARG A 10 -14.77 -2.92 12.33
N MET A 11 -13.50 -2.71 12.04
CA MET A 11 -12.76 -3.61 11.17
C MET A 11 -11.59 -4.21 11.92
N ARG A 12 -11.20 -5.39 11.49
CA ARG A 12 -10.02 -6.07 12.01
C ARG A 12 -9.16 -6.51 10.84
N ILE A 13 -7.87 -6.63 11.08
CA ILE A 13 -6.94 -7.18 10.09
C ILE A 13 -7.08 -8.69 10.06
N VAL A 14 -7.14 -9.24 8.86
CA VAL A 14 -7.26 -10.67 8.62
C VAL A 14 -6.19 -11.11 7.63
N PRO A 15 -5.70 -12.36 7.77
CA PRO A 15 -4.78 -12.90 6.78
C PRO A 15 -5.52 -13.27 5.50
N LEU A 16 -4.87 -13.04 4.37
CA LEU A 16 -5.39 -13.44 3.07
C LEU A 16 -4.28 -14.09 2.26
N THR A 17 -4.67 -15.01 1.41
CA THR A 17 -3.75 -15.48 0.37
C THR A 17 -3.62 -14.40 -0.71
N LEU A 18 -2.57 -14.49 -1.49
CA LEU A 18 -2.40 -13.58 -2.64
C LEU A 18 -3.56 -13.73 -3.63
N ALA A 19 -4.03 -14.95 -3.82
CA ALA A 19 -5.16 -15.21 -4.72
C ALA A 19 -6.44 -14.51 -4.22
N GLU A 20 -6.72 -14.61 -2.93
CA GLU A 20 -7.88 -13.94 -2.34
C GLU A 20 -7.79 -12.43 -2.45
N ALA A 21 -6.61 -11.87 -2.19
CA ALA A 21 -6.40 -10.43 -2.30
C ALA A 21 -6.56 -9.95 -3.75
N ASN A 22 -6.00 -10.68 -4.71
CA ASN A 22 -6.14 -10.33 -6.12
C ASN A 22 -7.58 -10.45 -6.61
N GLU A 23 -8.32 -11.41 -6.08
CA GLU A 23 -9.75 -11.52 -6.40
C GLU A 23 -10.52 -10.29 -5.92
N PHE A 24 -10.22 -9.80 -4.74
CA PHE A 24 -10.81 -8.57 -4.24
C PHE A 24 -10.47 -7.39 -5.16
N VAL A 25 -9.20 -7.28 -5.58
CA VAL A 25 -8.76 -6.21 -6.49
C VAL A 25 -9.56 -6.24 -7.79
N ARG A 26 -9.78 -7.42 -8.36
CA ARG A 26 -10.56 -7.56 -9.60
C ARG A 26 -11.99 -7.05 -9.43
N ARG A 27 -12.63 -7.36 -8.32
CA ARG A 27 -14.02 -6.96 -8.07
C ARG A 27 -14.17 -5.47 -7.84
N VAL A 28 -13.20 -4.85 -7.18
CA VAL A 28 -13.32 -3.48 -6.69
C VAL A 28 -12.68 -2.48 -7.65
N HIS A 29 -11.59 -2.86 -8.26
CA HIS A 29 -10.86 -1.98 -9.18
C HIS A 29 -10.76 -2.60 -10.57
N ARG A 30 -11.73 -2.31 -11.41
CA ARG A 30 -11.76 -2.82 -12.79
C ARG A 30 -10.56 -2.38 -13.62
N HIS A 31 -9.92 -1.28 -13.24
CA HIS A 31 -8.81 -0.71 -13.99
C HIS A 31 -7.44 -1.11 -13.45
N HIS A 32 -7.39 -1.79 -12.31
CA HIS A 32 -6.15 -2.27 -11.75
C HIS A 32 -5.98 -3.74 -12.02
N LYS A 33 -4.87 -4.08 -12.63
CA LYS A 33 -4.53 -5.48 -12.84
C LYS A 33 -4.11 -6.12 -11.53
N PRO A 34 -4.38 -7.40 -11.34
CA PRO A 34 -3.82 -8.14 -10.22
C PRO A 34 -2.31 -8.04 -10.23
N THR A 35 -1.71 -8.10 -9.06
CA THR A 35 -0.25 -8.14 -8.97
C THR A 35 0.25 -9.51 -9.43
N VAL A 36 1.39 -9.52 -10.10
CA VAL A 36 2.08 -10.76 -10.44
C VAL A 36 3.02 -11.09 -9.30
N GLY A 37 2.61 -12.01 -8.45
CA GLY A 37 3.39 -12.37 -7.26
C GLY A 37 3.19 -11.42 -6.10
N GLY A 38 3.91 -11.68 -5.03
CA GLY A 38 3.88 -10.92 -3.79
C GLY A 38 4.50 -11.77 -2.70
N LYS A 39 4.85 -11.15 -1.58
CA LYS A 39 5.39 -11.88 -0.44
C LYS A 39 4.30 -12.27 0.53
N PHE A 40 3.35 -11.36 0.76
CA PHE A 40 2.20 -11.65 1.62
C PHE A 40 1.08 -10.66 1.30
N ALA A 41 -0.10 -11.01 1.77
CA ALA A 41 -1.27 -10.15 1.66
C ALA A 41 -2.02 -10.13 2.97
N LEU A 42 -2.78 -9.07 3.18
CA LEU A 42 -3.65 -8.97 4.33
C LEU A 42 -4.90 -8.18 3.94
N GLY A 43 -5.92 -8.34 4.74
CA GLY A 43 -7.16 -7.63 4.52
C GLY A 43 -7.69 -6.98 5.78
N CYS A 44 -8.68 -6.14 5.63
CA CYS A 44 -9.49 -5.69 6.74
C CYS A 44 -10.92 -6.17 6.51
N ALA A 45 -11.49 -6.77 7.55
CA ALA A 45 -12.83 -7.33 7.51
C ALA A 45 -13.71 -6.64 8.54
N ASP A 46 -14.98 -6.48 8.20
CA ASP A 46 -15.95 -5.88 9.12
C ASP A 46 -16.44 -6.90 10.17
N ALA A 47 -17.39 -6.48 11.00
CA ALA A 47 -17.90 -7.32 12.08
C ALA A 47 -18.58 -8.59 11.57
N ASP A 48 -19.08 -8.58 10.35
CA ASP A 48 -19.71 -9.74 9.72
C ASP A 48 -18.68 -10.65 9.06
N GLY A 49 -17.40 -10.31 9.12
CA GLY A 49 -16.34 -11.08 8.50
C GLY A 49 -16.14 -10.80 7.02
N GLU A 50 -16.84 -9.81 6.48
CA GLU A 50 -16.70 -9.46 5.07
C GLU A 50 -15.46 -8.59 4.86
N VAL A 51 -14.64 -8.95 3.89
CA VAL A 51 -13.42 -8.22 3.55
C VAL A 51 -13.80 -6.91 2.85
N ARG A 52 -13.35 -5.80 3.41
CA ARG A 52 -13.65 -4.47 2.91
C ARG A 52 -12.44 -3.81 2.24
N GLY A 53 -11.28 -4.39 2.39
CA GLY A 53 -10.08 -3.89 1.74
C GLY A 53 -8.95 -4.89 1.85
N VAL A 54 -7.95 -4.73 0.96
CA VAL A 54 -6.78 -5.62 0.92
C VAL A 54 -5.51 -4.82 0.67
N ALA A 55 -4.40 -5.35 1.16
CA ALA A 55 -3.06 -4.87 0.82
C ALA A 55 -2.22 -6.04 0.35
N ILE A 56 -1.44 -5.82 -0.69
CA ILE A 56 -0.50 -6.81 -1.21
C ILE A 56 0.89 -6.21 -1.09
N VAL A 57 1.77 -6.94 -0.43
CA VAL A 57 3.13 -6.51 -0.15
C VAL A 57 4.09 -7.46 -0.87
N GLY A 58 5.06 -6.90 -1.56
CA GLY A 58 5.99 -7.68 -2.34
C GLY A 58 7.37 -7.04 -2.40
N ARG A 59 8.15 -7.51 -3.36
CA ARG A 59 9.47 -6.97 -3.60
C ARG A 59 9.36 -5.57 -4.19
N PRO A 60 10.30 -4.66 -3.88
CA PRO A 60 10.32 -3.36 -4.54
C PRO A 60 10.46 -3.52 -6.04
N VAL A 61 9.71 -2.74 -6.80
CA VAL A 61 9.83 -2.68 -8.24
C VAL A 61 11.19 -2.08 -8.64
N SER A 62 11.65 -1.11 -7.85
CA SER A 62 12.97 -0.52 -8.04
C SER A 62 14.05 -1.51 -7.63
N ARG A 63 14.93 -1.87 -8.56
CA ARG A 63 16.04 -2.79 -8.29
C ARG A 63 16.98 -2.26 -7.23
N MET A 64 17.14 -0.94 -7.14
CA MET A 64 18.03 -0.32 -6.17
C MET A 64 17.52 -0.46 -4.74
N LEU A 65 16.21 -0.60 -4.57
CA LEU A 65 15.60 -0.79 -3.26
C LEU A 65 15.45 -2.26 -2.88
N ASP A 66 15.60 -3.17 -3.83
CA ASP A 66 15.41 -4.60 -3.60
C ASP A 66 16.67 -5.22 -3.00
N ASN A 67 16.90 -4.92 -1.74
CA ASN A 67 18.10 -5.31 -1.00
C ASN A 67 17.87 -6.48 -0.01
N GLY A 68 16.69 -7.08 -0.05
CA GLY A 68 16.33 -8.14 0.89
C GLY A 68 15.74 -7.66 2.21
N TRP A 69 15.88 -6.39 2.54
CA TRP A 69 15.38 -5.80 3.78
C TRP A 69 14.25 -4.80 3.56
N THR A 70 13.89 -4.56 2.31
CA THR A 70 12.88 -3.61 1.91
C THR A 70 11.74 -4.33 1.21
N VAL A 71 10.52 -3.94 1.54
CA VAL A 71 9.32 -4.38 0.83
C VAL A 71 8.61 -3.19 0.22
N GLU A 72 7.75 -3.46 -0.73
CA GLU A 72 6.87 -2.45 -1.30
C GLU A 72 5.42 -2.86 -1.08
N VAL A 73 4.59 -1.92 -0.63
CA VAL A 73 3.15 -2.14 -0.66
C VAL A 73 2.73 -1.90 -2.11
N ASN A 74 2.59 -2.99 -2.85
CA ASN A 74 2.37 -2.93 -4.29
C ASN A 74 0.93 -2.56 -4.65
N ARG A 75 -0.01 -2.87 -3.77
CA ARG A 75 -1.42 -2.63 -4.03
C ARG A 75 -2.18 -2.48 -2.73
N VAL A 76 -2.99 -1.44 -2.65
CA VAL A 76 -4.03 -1.31 -1.64
C VAL A 76 -5.32 -1.02 -2.37
N ALA A 77 -6.34 -1.80 -2.09
CA ALA A 77 -7.66 -1.63 -2.69
C ALA A 77 -8.72 -1.75 -1.61
N THR A 78 -9.71 -0.87 -1.63
CA THR A 78 -10.82 -0.91 -0.67
C THR A 78 -12.13 -0.66 -1.40
N ASP A 79 -13.22 -1.00 -0.74
CA ASP A 79 -14.56 -0.71 -1.26
C ASP A 79 -15.06 0.67 -0.84
N GLY A 80 -14.17 1.50 -0.28
CA GLY A 80 -14.52 2.83 0.20
C GLY A 80 -14.83 2.87 1.69
N ALA A 81 -14.70 1.75 2.41
CA ALA A 81 -14.96 1.74 3.85
C ALA A 81 -14.06 2.75 4.57
N PRO A 82 -14.62 3.57 5.48
CA PRO A 82 -13.83 4.58 6.17
C PRO A 82 -12.65 3.96 6.92
N ASN A 83 -11.50 4.62 6.84
CA ASN A 83 -10.26 4.22 7.51
C ASN A 83 -9.64 2.92 7.04
N ALA A 84 -10.21 2.26 6.03
CA ALA A 84 -9.67 0.99 5.53
C ALA A 84 -8.25 1.15 5.01
N CYS A 85 -7.98 2.19 4.22
CA CYS A 85 -6.65 2.41 3.66
C CYS A 85 -5.59 2.63 4.74
N SER A 86 -5.85 3.51 5.70
CA SER A 86 -4.89 3.77 6.78
C SER A 86 -4.65 2.53 7.63
N MET A 87 -5.69 1.77 7.91
CA MET A 87 -5.56 0.52 8.65
C MET A 87 -4.67 -0.48 7.90
N LEU A 88 -4.86 -0.59 6.59
CA LEU A 88 -4.09 -1.50 5.76
C LEU A 88 -2.62 -1.09 5.66
N TYR A 89 -2.34 0.19 5.45
CA TYR A 89 -0.95 0.66 5.42
C TYR A 89 -0.25 0.45 6.76
N GLY A 90 -0.93 0.74 7.86
CA GLY A 90 -0.36 0.50 9.19
C GLY A 90 -0.09 -0.97 9.45
N ALA A 91 -1.04 -1.82 9.12
CA ALA A 91 -0.90 -3.27 9.32
C ALA A 91 0.17 -3.87 8.40
N ALA A 92 0.26 -3.40 7.16
CA ALA A 92 1.29 -3.87 6.23
C ALA A 92 2.69 -3.61 6.79
N TRP A 93 2.91 -2.42 7.34
CA TRP A 93 4.20 -2.10 7.96
C TRP A 93 4.46 -2.96 9.21
N ARG A 94 3.48 -3.08 10.09
CA ARG A 94 3.65 -3.91 11.30
C ARG A 94 3.97 -5.35 10.95
N ALA A 95 3.30 -5.91 9.95
CA ALA A 95 3.56 -7.27 9.50
C ALA A 95 4.96 -7.40 8.90
N ALA A 96 5.33 -6.48 8.03
CA ALA A 96 6.66 -6.49 7.41
C ALA A 96 7.76 -6.39 8.46
N ARG A 97 7.58 -5.48 9.41
CA ARG A 97 8.54 -5.29 10.50
C ARG A 97 8.66 -6.54 11.36
N ALA A 98 7.55 -7.17 11.68
CA ALA A 98 7.55 -8.42 12.45
C ALA A 98 8.28 -9.54 11.73
N MET A 99 8.28 -9.53 10.40
CA MET A 99 9.00 -10.50 9.58
C MET A 99 10.50 -10.18 9.45
N GLY A 100 10.95 -9.04 9.94
CA GLY A 100 12.36 -8.64 9.91
C GLY A 100 12.72 -7.62 8.85
N TYR A 101 11.75 -7.14 8.09
CA TYR A 101 12.03 -6.09 7.11
C TYR A 101 12.31 -4.77 7.83
N ARG A 102 13.20 -3.96 7.25
CA ARG A 102 13.67 -2.71 7.85
C ARG A 102 13.10 -1.48 7.18
N ARG A 103 12.51 -1.64 6.01
CA ARG A 103 11.93 -0.54 5.24
C ARG A 103 10.73 -1.04 4.46
N ALA A 104 9.72 -0.20 4.37
CA ALA A 104 8.62 -0.40 3.44
C ALA A 104 8.44 0.88 2.63
N VAL A 105 8.18 0.74 1.35
CA VAL A 105 7.91 1.87 0.45
C VAL A 105 6.57 1.66 -0.24
N THR A 106 5.97 2.75 -0.66
CA THR A 106 4.81 2.73 -1.52
C THR A 106 4.76 4.01 -2.33
N TYR A 107 3.97 4.01 -3.39
CA TYR A 107 3.86 5.13 -4.31
C TYR A 107 2.41 5.48 -4.52
N THR A 108 2.09 6.77 -4.54
CA THR A 108 0.75 7.28 -4.82
C THR A 108 0.82 8.34 -5.91
N LEU A 109 -0.30 8.55 -6.57
CA LEU A 109 -0.42 9.69 -7.47
C LEU A 109 -0.61 10.96 -6.64
N PRO A 110 -0.08 12.12 -7.11
CA PRO A 110 -0.20 13.37 -6.35
C PRO A 110 -1.63 13.75 -6.01
N GLN A 111 -2.58 13.44 -6.89
CA GLN A 111 -4.00 13.76 -6.68
C GLN A 111 -4.66 12.87 -5.63
N GLU A 112 -4.02 11.80 -5.21
CA GLU A 112 -4.58 10.91 -4.17
C GLU A 112 -4.42 11.48 -2.77
N GLY A 113 -3.60 12.47 -2.57
CA GLY A 113 -3.50 13.24 -1.35
C GLY A 113 -2.70 12.64 -0.20
N GLY A 114 -2.61 11.34 -0.09
CA GLY A 114 -1.79 10.69 0.93
C GLY A 114 -2.29 10.77 2.36
N ILE A 115 -3.56 11.14 2.59
CA ILE A 115 -4.12 11.27 3.94
C ILE A 115 -4.02 9.95 4.71
N SER A 116 -4.33 8.84 4.04
CA SER A 116 -4.29 7.51 4.66
C SER A 116 -2.88 7.11 5.07
N LEU A 117 -1.90 7.47 4.27
CA LEU A 117 -0.49 7.20 4.57
C LEU A 117 -0.01 8.03 5.75
N ARG A 118 -0.35 9.31 5.78
CA ARG A 118 0.00 10.17 6.91
C ARG A 118 -0.66 9.68 8.20
N ALA A 119 -1.92 9.28 8.12
CA ALA A 119 -2.64 8.74 9.27
C ALA A 119 -2.01 7.45 9.79
N ALA A 120 -1.40 6.67 8.91
CA ALA A 120 -0.71 5.43 9.26
C ALA A 120 0.75 5.66 9.69
N GLY A 121 1.22 6.91 9.69
CA GLY A 121 2.56 7.27 10.14
C GLY A 121 3.63 7.20 9.06
N TRP A 122 3.25 6.98 7.80
CA TRP A 122 4.22 6.95 6.70
C TRP A 122 4.72 8.36 6.38
N ARG A 123 5.98 8.44 5.96
CA ARG A 123 6.61 9.73 5.62
C ARG A 123 6.68 9.91 4.12
N LEU A 124 6.35 11.11 3.68
CA LEU A 124 6.56 11.51 2.30
C LEU A 124 8.05 11.76 2.07
N ILE A 125 8.63 11.00 1.15
CA ILE A 125 10.06 11.14 0.81
C ILE A 125 10.25 12.17 -0.29
N GLY A 126 9.34 12.20 -1.25
CA GLY A 126 9.44 13.13 -2.37
C GLY A 126 8.78 12.57 -3.61
N GLU A 127 9.13 13.16 -4.72
CA GLU A 127 8.62 12.75 -6.01
C GLU A 127 9.50 11.64 -6.59
N ALA A 128 8.88 10.70 -7.28
CA ALA A 128 9.57 9.57 -7.88
C ALA A 128 8.97 9.24 -9.23
N GLY A 129 9.79 8.85 -10.16
CA GLY A 129 9.35 8.53 -11.51
C GLY A 129 9.18 9.79 -12.36
N GLY A 130 8.23 9.79 -13.25
CA GLY A 130 7.96 10.97 -14.06
C GLY A 130 8.82 11.09 -15.30
N GLY A 131 8.93 10.03 -16.07
CA GLY A 131 9.45 10.11 -17.43
C GLY A 131 10.94 10.47 -17.60
N GLN A 132 11.60 10.88 -16.52
CA GLN A 132 13.00 11.30 -16.58
C GLN A 132 13.99 10.17 -16.36
N TRP A 133 13.49 9.03 -16.00
CA TRP A 133 14.30 7.80 -15.93
C TRP A 133 14.42 7.16 -17.30
N GLY A 134 13.92 7.84 -18.30
CA GLY A 134 14.15 7.47 -19.68
C GLY A 134 15.63 7.59 -19.96
N ASN A 135 16.34 6.51 -19.83
CA ASN A 135 17.55 6.36 -20.60
C ASN A 135 17.15 6.76 -22.02
N THR A 136 17.72 7.81 -22.50
CA THR A 136 17.49 8.35 -23.84
C THR A 136 17.66 7.32 -24.95
N LYS A 137 18.25 6.16 -24.65
CA LYS A 137 18.43 5.09 -25.62
C LYS A 137 17.21 4.20 -25.80
N ARG A 138 16.21 4.27 -24.93
CA ARG A 138 14.94 3.52 -25.07
C ARG A 138 13.80 4.35 -24.51
N PRO A 139 13.19 5.19 -25.37
CA PRO A 139 11.96 5.85 -24.93
C PRO A 139 10.93 4.77 -24.68
N ARG A 140 10.69 4.48 -23.42
CA ARG A 140 9.52 3.70 -23.06
C ARG A 140 8.35 4.63 -23.21
N VAL A 141 7.51 4.33 -24.18
CA VAL A 141 6.16 4.87 -24.20
C VAL A 141 5.47 4.21 -23.01
N THR A 142 5.70 4.74 -21.83
CA THR A 142 4.91 4.36 -20.68
C THR A 142 3.60 5.09 -20.81
N ALA A 143 2.51 4.35 -20.74
CA ALA A 143 1.18 4.91 -20.81
C ALA A 143 0.89 5.89 -19.67
N HIS A 144 1.77 6.03 -18.68
CA HIS A 144 1.63 6.95 -17.56
C HIS A 144 2.98 7.54 -17.19
N PRO A 145 3.38 8.63 -17.84
CA PRO A 145 4.58 9.36 -17.42
C PRO A 145 4.32 10.19 -16.17
N GLU A 146 3.30 9.85 -15.39
CA GLU A 146 2.92 10.64 -14.23
C GLU A 146 3.91 10.49 -13.10
N MET A 147 4.30 11.61 -12.56
CA MET A 147 5.09 11.69 -11.36
C MET A 147 4.32 11.07 -10.20
N LYS A 148 5.00 10.26 -9.41
CA LYS A 148 4.40 9.66 -8.22
C LYS A 148 5.03 10.24 -6.97
N LEU A 149 4.29 10.19 -5.88
CA LEU A 149 4.83 10.50 -4.57
C LEU A 149 5.31 9.21 -3.93
N LYS A 150 6.51 9.25 -3.38
CA LYS A 150 7.12 8.11 -2.69
C LYS A 150 6.97 8.29 -1.19
N TRP A 151 6.51 7.24 -0.54
CA TRP A 151 6.31 7.19 0.91
C TRP A 151 7.11 6.04 1.50
N GLU A 152 7.55 6.20 2.76
CA GLU A 152 8.27 5.12 3.41
C GLU A 152 8.01 5.04 4.90
N MET A 153 8.24 3.83 5.43
CA MET A 153 8.43 3.55 6.84
C MET A 153 9.76 2.84 7.01
N THR A 154 10.49 3.17 8.06
CA THR A 154 11.76 2.53 8.37
C THR A 154 11.84 2.22 9.86
N THR A 155 12.63 1.20 10.19
CA THR A 155 12.91 0.87 11.60
C THR A 155 13.81 1.90 12.26
N ASP A 156 14.58 2.63 11.47
CA ASP A 156 15.50 3.65 12.01
C ASP A 156 14.75 4.76 12.72
N ASP A 157 13.51 5.00 12.36
CA ASP A 157 12.67 6.00 13.02
C ASP A 157 12.32 5.61 14.44
N ASP A 158 12.32 4.32 14.73
CA ASP A 158 12.05 3.81 16.07
C ASP A 158 13.30 3.74 16.94
N GLU A 159 14.46 3.70 16.30
CA GLU A 159 15.75 3.64 17.02
C GLU A 159 16.25 5.01 17.43
N VAL A 160 15.68 6.06 16.88
CA VAL A 160 16.09 7.44 17.17
C VAL A 160 15.45 7.96 18.46
N THR A 161 14.61 7.18 19.10
CA THR A 161 14.10 7.57 20.40
C THR A 161 15.09 7.13 21.48
N PRO A 162 15.78 8.05 22.10
CA PRO A 162 16.61 7.69 23.24
C PRO A 162 15.78 7.14 24.38
#